data_2962c61de0b316fb344fc9a0cbbc48de
#
_entry.id   2962c61de0b316fb344fc9a0cbbc48de
#
_cell.length_a   1.000
_cell.length_b   1.000
_cell.length_c   1.000
_cell.angle_alpha   90.00
_cell.angle_beta   90.00
_cell.angle_gamma   90.00
#
_symmetry.space_group_name_H-M   'P 1'
#
loop_
_entity.id
_entity.type
_entity.pdbx_description
1 polymer ?
#
loop_
_entity_poly.entity_id
_entity_poly.type
_entity_poly.pdbx_seq_one_letter_code
_entity_poly.pdbx_strand_id
1 'polypeptide(L)'
;ALNNKNILNNLSLTLNTGLITCIVAPNGTGKTTFFKSIVQLIPLESGEVIVDKTSIKNRTDYNKKIFFIESANQLFANLTVYENMQVAAKLWKHDANFESIINLVGVNTYINKKIKHLSAGMKQKALLSVAIASGASFLIFDEPLNGLDIENVEYLTTVFLTLKEQGKTLLLSSHNIFEISKLCDAIYFLDSGILKSASLDYLQLKEEYYELYATKGRA
;
A
#
# COMPACT_ATOMS: atom_id res chain seq x y z
N ALA A 1 9.45 18.49 5.48
CA ALA A 1 8.83 18.93 6.76
C ALA A 1 7.47 19.56 6.50
N LEU A 2 6.45 19.17 7.23
CA LEU A 2 5.16 19.85 7.26
C LEU A 2 5.17 20.72 8.53
N ASN A 3 4.92 22.01 8.39
CA ASN A 3 4.91 22.99 9.50
C ASN A 3 6.21 23.03 10.35
N ASN A 4 7.38 23.05 9.73
CA ASN A 4 8.70 23.08 10.40
C ASN A 4 8.99 21.88 11.33
N LYS A 5 8.26 20.77 11.23
CA LYS A 5 8.51 19.56 12.00
C LYS A 5 9.02 18.46 11.06
N ASN A 6 10.22 17.95 11.34
CA ASN A 6 10.73 16.77 10.64
C ASN A 6 9.90 15.56 11.05
N ILE A 7 9.13 15.01 10.10
CA ILE A 7 8.26 13.84 10.31
C ILE A 7 9.06 12.55 10.15
N LEU A 8 10.05 12.56 9.25
CA LEU A 8 10.94 11.44 8.97
C LEU A 8 12.38 11.86 9.28
N ASN A 9 13.09 11.07 10.07
CA ASN A 9 14.45 11.39 10.57
C ASN A 9 15.42 10.28 10.16
N ASN A 10 16.28 10.53 9.15
CA ASN A 10 17.32 9.59 8.69
C ASN A 10 16.80 8.15 8.51
N LEU A 11 15.60 8.02 7.93
CA LEU A 11 14.96 6.75 7.73
C LEU A 11 15.67 5.97 6.62
N SER A 12 16.05 4.73 6.91
CA SER A 12 16.59 3.79 5.93
C SER A 12 15.76 2.52 5.94
N LEU A 13 15.36 2.06 4.76
CA LEU A 13 14.59 0.83 4.58
C LEU A 13 15.03 0.15 3.30
N THR A 14 15.30 -1.14 3.39
CA THR A 14 15.50 -2.01 2.21
C THR A 14 14.37 -3.03 2.17
N LEU A 15 13.68 -3.09 1.04
CA LEU A 15 12.63 -4.06 0.79
C LEU A 15 13.15 -5.14 -0.15
N ASN A 16 12.90 -6.40 0.19
CA ASN A 16 13.20 -7.52 -0.69
C ASN A 16 12.11 -7.66 -1.75
N THR A 17 12.52 -7.87 -2.99
CA THR A 17 11.61 -8.09 -4.11
C THR A 17 10.73 -9.32 -3.89
N GLY A 18 9.46 -9.24 -4.25
CA GLY A 18 8.52 -10.36 -4.14
C GLY A 18 8.06 -10.65 -2.71
N LEU A 19 8.23 -9.71 -1.79
CA LEU A 19 7.76 -9.84 -0.40
C LEU A 19 6.70 -8.78 -0.06
N ILE A 20 5.93 -9.08 0.98
CA ILE A 20 4.96 -8.17 1.58
C ILE A 20 5.57 -7.59 2.85
N THR A 21 5.77 -6.28 2.87
CA THR A 21 6.24 -5.55 4.05
C THR A 21 5.15 -4.64 4.58
N CYS A 22 5.00 -4.55 5.89
CA CYS A 22 4.05 -3.64 6.51
C CYS A 22 4.72 -2.62 7.43
N ILE A 23 4.26 -1.38 7.35
CA ILE A 23 4.58 -0.31 8.29
C ILE A 23 3.43 -0.17 9.28
N VAL A 24 3.70 -0.44 10.54
CA VAL A 24 2.72 -0.38 11.63
C VAL A 24 2.97 0.84 12.49
N ALA A 25 1.93 1.59 12.75
CA ALA A 25 1.96 2.67 13.73
C ALA A 25 0.55 3.21 13.98
N PRO A 26 0.28 3.88 15.10
CA PRO A 26 -0.95 4.62 15.34
C PRO A 26 -1.21 5.69 14.26
N ASN A 27 -2.45 6.18 14.21
CA ASN A 27 -2.79 7.26 13.30
C ASN A 27 -2.02 8.54 13.65
N GLY A 28 -1.64 9.32 12.62
CA GLY A 28 -0.89 10.57 12.80
C GLY A 28 0.63 10.43 12.99
N THR A 29 1.19 9.22 13.00
CA THR A 29 2.64 9.00 13.17
C THR A 29 3.49 9.28 11.92
N GLY A 30 2.85 9.48 10.74
CA GLY A 30 3.56 9.79 9.51
C GLY A 30 3.63 8.67 8.46
N LYS A 31 2.87 7.56 8.60
CA LYS A 31 2.82 6.47 7.60
C LYS A 31 2.53 6.98 6.19
N THR A 32 1.44 7.72 6.02
CA THR A 32 1.06 8.33 4.75
C THR A 32 2.11 9.32 4.23
N THR A 33 2.75 10.10 5.12
CA THR A 33 3.84 11.01 4.75
C THR A 33 5.04 10.23 4.21
N PHE A 34 5.39 9.12 4.86
CA PHE A 34 6.45 8.22 4.40
C PHE A 34 6.13 7.67 3.00
N PHE A 35 4.93 7.15 2.77
CA PHE A 35 4.54 6.63 1.46
C PHE A 35 4.52 7.73 0.38
N LYS A 36 3.99 8.91 0.70
CA LYS A 36 4.02 10.08 -0.20
C LYS A 36 5.43 10.53 -0.54
N SER A 37 6.39 10.37 0.36
CA SER A 37 7.79 10.70 0.08
C SER A 37 8.44 9.69 -0.88
N ILE A 38 8.10 8.40 -0.79
CA ILE A 38 8.58 7.37 -1.72
C ILE A 38 8.13 7.69 -3.15
N VAL A 39 6.91 8.19 -3.35
CA VAL A 39 6.36 8.51 -4.68
C VAL A 39 6.53 9.97 -5.09
N GLN A 40 7.33 10.74 -4.37
CA GLN A 40 7.60 12.18 -4.62
C GLN A 40 6.36 13.10 -4.63
N LEU A 41 5.29 12.73 -3.95
CA LEU A 41 4.19 13.66 -3.67
C LEU A 41 4.56 14.65 -2.54
N ILE A 42 5.53 14.27 -1.72
CA ILE A 42 6.20 15.15 -0.75
C ILE A 42 7.70 15.10 -1.06
N PRO A 43 8.36 16.26 -1.25
CA PRO A 43 9.79 16.29 -1.55
C PRO A 43 10.62 15.78 -0.37
N LEU A 44 11.70 15.06 -0.68
CA LEU A 44 12.74 14.72 0.28
C LEU A 44 13.67 15.93 0.47
N GLU A 45 14.00 16.25 1.71
CA GLU A 45 15.05 17.25 2.02
C GLU A 45 16.44 16.71 1.69
N SER A 46 16.65 15.41 1.94
CA SER A 46 17.88 14.68 1.62
C SER A 46 17.59 13.20 1.45
N GLY A 47 18.56 12.45 0.92
CA GLY A 47 18.44 11.02 0.70
C GLY A 47 18.00 10.66 -0.72
N GLU A 48 17.74 9.38 -0.92
CA GLU A 48 17.38 8.83 -2.22
C GLU A 48 16.42 7.64 -2.03
N VAL A 49 15.55 7.43 -3.03
CA VAL A 49 14.74 6.21 -3.14
C VAL A 49 15.09 5.51 -4.45
N ILE A 50 15.29 4.21 -4.39
CA ILE A 50 15.63 3.36 -5.53
C ILE A 50 14.62 2.20 -5.60
N VAL A 51 14.02 1.99 -6.76
CA VAL A 51 13.13 0.83 -7.04
C VAL A 51 13.67 0.10 -8.25
N ASP A 52 13.94 -1.20 -8.13
CA ASP A 52 14.52 -2.04 -9.19
C ASP A 52 15.71 -1.37 -9.89
N LYS A 53 16.70 -0.92 -9.12
CA LYS A 53 17.89 -0.21 -9.61
C LYS A 53 17.61 1.14 -10.29
N THR A 54 16.38 1.64 -10.27
CA THR A 54 16.00 2.93 -10.84
C THR A 54 15.84 3.95 -9.71
N SER A 55 16.69 4.97 -9.76
CA SER A 55 16.62 6.09 -8.83
C SER A 55 15.37 6.94 -9.08
N ILE A 56 14.80 7.45 -7.99
CA ILE A 56 13.70 8.42 -7.98
C ILE A 56 14.02 9.68 -8.82
N LYS A 57 15.29 9.98 -9.08
CA LYS A 57 15.74 11.08 -9.96
C LYS A 57 15.36 10.84 -11.42
N ASN A 58 15.31 9.58 -11.87
CA ASN A 58 14.76 9.20 -13.18
C ASN A 58 13.24 8.97 -13.07
N ARG A 59 12.49 10.06 -12.94
CA ARG A 59 11.04 10.04 -12.67
C ARG A 59 10.23 9.20 -13.66
N THR A 60 10.58 9.26 -14.93
CA THR A 60 9.82 8.57 -15.99
C THR A 60 9.86 7.04 -15.81
N ASP A 61 11.02 6.48 -15.59
CA ASP A 61 11.18 5.03 -15.44
C ASP A 61 10.84 4.57 -14.01
N TYR A 62 11.12 5.42 -13.02
CA TYR A 62 10.73 5.19 -11.64
C TYR A 62 9.20 5.04 -11.49
N ASN A 63 8.44 5.99 -12.04
CA ASN A 63 6.98 6.01 -11.92
C ASN A 63 6.29 4.83 -12.62
N LYS A 64 6.90 4.23 -13.64
CA LYS A 64 6.38 3.00 -14.27
C LYS A 64 6.47 1.78 -13.37
N LYS A 65 7.41 1.77 -12.42
CA LYS A 65 7.67 0.64 -11.53
C LYS A 65 6.85 0.65 -10.26
N ILE A 66 6.28 1.80 -9.90
CA ILE A 66 5.60 2.01 -8.64
C ILE A 66 4.16 2.43 -8.85
N PHE A 67 3.28 1.89 -8.01
CA PHE A 67 1.89 2.32 -7.95
C PHE A 67 1.52 2.57 -6.48
N PHE A 68 1.02 3.77 -6.19
CA PHE A 68 0.61 4.17 -4.86
C PHE A 68 -0.83 4.67 -4.87
N ILE A 69 -1.60 4.17 -3.95
CA ILE A 69 -2.94 4.69 -3.66
C ILE A 69 -3.15 4.81 -2.16
N GLU A 70 -3.54 6.00 -1.73
CA GLU A 70 -3.88 6.32 -0.35
C GLU A 70 -5.29 5.84 0.02
N SER A 71 -6.22 5.93 -0.93
CA SER A 71 -7.60 5.47 -0.72
C SER A 71 -8.36 5.32 -2.04
N ALA A 72 -9.48 4.60 -1.99
CA ALA A 72 -10.38 4.44 -3.13
C ALA A 72 -11.02 5.77 -3.62
N ASN A 73 -10.90 6.85 -2.84
CA ASN A 73 -11.36 8.18 -3.28
C ASN A 73 -10.51 8.79 -4.39
N GLN A 74 -9.33 8.22 -4.67
CA GLN A 74 -8.46 8.62 -5.78
C GLN A 74 -8.88 8.00 -7.12
N LEU A 75 -9.81 7.04 -7.12
CA LEU A 75 -10.40 6.53 -8.35
C LEU A 75 -11.32 7.57 -8.99
N PHE A 76 -11.39 7.56 -10.33
CA PHE A 76 -12.30 8.43 -11.06
C PHE A 76 -13.75 8.03 -10.82
N ALA A 77 -14.43 8.75 -9.94
CA ALA A 77 -15.75 8.42 -9.42
C ALA A 77 -16.85 8.24 -10.50
N ASN A 78 -16.75 8.97 -11.62
CA ASN A 78 -17.70 8.92 -12.72
C ASN A 78 -17.37 7.87 -13.80
N LEU A 79 -16.19 7.25 -13.73
CA LEU A 79 -15.79 6.13 -14.57
C LEU A 79 -16.19 4.80 -13.90
N THR A 80 -16.37 3.77 -14.74
CA THR A 80 -16.58 2.39 -14.29
C THR A 80 -15.28 1.79 -13.72
N VAL A 81 -15.37 0.63 -13.09
CA VAL A 81 -14.17 -0.12 -12.65
C VAL A 81 -13.29 -0.41 -13.86
N TYR A 82 -13.88 -0.90 -14.96
CA TYR A 82 -13.17 -1.23 -16.20
C TYR A 82 -12.43 -0.03 -16.77
N GLU A 83 -13.12 1.12 -16.90
CA GLU A 83 -12.52 2.35 -17.42
C GLU A 83 -11.36 2.85 -16.52
N ASN A 84 -11.47 2.75 -15.19
CA ASN A 84 -10.37 3.07 -14.28
C ASN A 84 -9.16 2.15 -14.50
N MET A 85 -9.37 0.85 -14.72
CA MET A 85 -8.31 -0.09 -15.06
C MET A 85 -7.63 0.27 -16.38
N GLN A 86 -8.42 0.63 -17.42
CA GLN A 86 -7.88 1.06 -18.71
C GLN A 86 -7.03 2.33 -18.59
N VAL A 87 -7.46 3.30 -17.77
CA VAL A 87 -6.68 4.51 -17.50
C VAL A 87 -5.33 4.16 -16.88
N ALA A 88 -5.30 3.29 -15.87
CA ALA A 88 -4.06 2.87 -15.24
C ALA A 88 -3.14 2.14 -16.22
N ALA A 89 -3.64 1.14 -16.94
CA ALA A 89 -2.88 0.39 -17.94
C ALA A 89 -2.26 1.32 -18.98
N LYS A 90 -3.02 2.30 -19.48
CA LYS A 90 -2.56 3.28 -20.48
C LYS A 90 -1.46 4.20 -19.90
N LEU A 91 -1.64 4.71 -18.68
CA LEU A 91 -0.67 5.62 -18.05
C LEU A 91 0.66 4.92 -17.75
N TRP A 92 0.63 3.69 -17.30
CA TRP A 92 1.83 2.87 -17.04
C TRP A 92 2.37 2.21 -18.30
N LYS A 93 1.66 2.29 -19.44
CA LYS A 93 2.01 1.64 -20.71
C LYS A 93 2.13 0.12 -20.58
N HIS A 94 1.22 -0.47 -19.81
CA HIS A 94 1.15 -1.90 -19.56
C HIS A 94 0.05 -2.53 -20.41
N ASP A 95 0.37 -3.63 -21.08
CA ASP A 95 -0.61 -4.46 -21.80
C ASP A 95 -1.24 -5.45 -20.79
N ALA A 96 -2.29 -4.98 -20.13
CA ALA A 96 -2.92 -5.69 -19.03
C ALA A 96 -3.92 -6.73 -19.53
N ASN A 97 -3.82 -7.97 -19.03
CA ASN A 97 -4.88 -8.96 -19.21
C ASN A 97 -6.03 -8.66 -18.23
N PHE A 98 -6.99 -7.85 -18.68
CA PHE A 98 -8.11 -7.42 -17.84
C PHE A 98 -8.98 -8.59 -17.37
N GLU A 99 -9.19 -9.62 -18.18
CA GLU A 99 -9.99 -10.79 -17.81
C GLU A 99 -9.38 -11.52 -16.62
N SER A 100 -8.08 -11.75 -16.65
CA SER A 100 -7.34 -12.34 -15.53
C SER A 100 -7.46 -11.52 -14.26
N ILE A 101 -7.35 -10.19 -14.36
CA ILE A 101 -7.46 -9.28 -13.21
C ILE A 101 -8.89 -9.30 -12.62
N ILE A 102 -9.90 -9.23 -13.49
CA ILE A 102 -11.32 -9.25 -13.11
C ILE A 102 -11.63 -10.53 -12.33
N ASN A 103 -11.15 -11.68 -12.80
CA ASN A 103 -11.35 -12.96 -12.15
C ASN A 103 -10.58 -13.06 -10.82
N LEU A 104 -9.31 -12.64 -10.79
CA LEU A 104 -8.49 -12.65 -9.58
C LEU A 104 -9.09 -11.80 -8.46
N VAL A 105 -9.56 -10.59 -8.79
CA VAL A 105 -10.09 -9.65 -7.79
C VAL A 105 -11.60 -9.80 -7.54
N GLY A 106 -12.30 -10.60 -8.37
CA GLY A 106 -13.73 -10.88 -8.19
C GLY A 106 -14.63 -9.66 -8.42
N VAL A 107 -14.33 -8.84 -9.43
CA VAL A 107 -15.11 -7.62 -9.75
C VAL A 107 -16.12 -7.82 -10.89
N ASN A 108 -16.30 -9.05 -11.38
CA ASN A 108 -17.10 -9.42 -12.55
C ASN A 108 -18.50 -8.82 -12.53
N THR A 109 -19.21 -8.90 -11.41
CA THR A 109 -20.63 -8.51 -11.31
C THR A 109 -20.87 -7.01 -11.34
N TYR A 110 -19.82 -6.20 -11.14
CA TYR A 110 -19.92 -4.74 -11.10
C TYR A 110 -18.83 -4.01 -11.91
N ILE A 111 -18.12 -4.72 -12.76
CA ILE A 111 -17.04 -4.16 -13.60
C ILE A 111 -17.48 -2.93 -14.40
N ASN A 112 -18.73 -2.91 -14.85
CA ASN A 112 -19.34 -1.82 -15.61
C ASN A 112 -20.09 -0.79 -14.72
N LYS A 113 -20.04 -0.93 -13.38
CA LYS A 113 -20.60 0.08 -12.47
C LYS A 113 -19.61 1.21 -12.24
N LYS A 114 -20.12 2.44 -12.16
CA LYS A 114 -19.32 3.62 -11.81
C LYS A 114 -18.87 3.54 -10.35
N ILE A 115 -17.64 3.97 -10.08
CA ILE A 115 -17.03 3.92 -8.72
C ILE A 115 -17.93 4.57 -7.67
N LYS A 116 -18.59 5.70 -7.98
CA LYS A 116 -19.47 6.39 -7.03
C LYS A 116 -20.68 5.57 -6.53
N HIS A 117 -21.04 4.51 -7.23
CA HIS A 117 -22.16 3.62 -6.90
C HIS A 117 -21.73 2.33 -6.20
N LEU A 118 -20.44 2.18 -5.87
CA LEU A 118 -19.89 1.00 -5.21
C LEU A 118 -19.90 1.15 -3.69
N SER A 119 -20.09 0.03 -2.98
CA SER A 119 -19.85 -0.05 -1.54
C SER A 119 -18.36 0.12 -1.20
N ALA A 120 -18.01 0.29 0.07
CA ALA A 120 -16.62 0.43 0.51
C ALA A 120 -15.75 -0.77 0.09
N GLY A 121 -16.20 -2.00 0.35
CA GLY A 121 -15.49 -3.21 -0.03
C GLY A 121 -15.37 -3.37 -1.56
N MET A 122 -16.43 -3.05 -2.33
CA MET A 122 -16.36 -3.05 -3.79
C MET A 122 -15.36 -2.00 -4.32
N LYS A 123 -15.29 -0.82 -3.70
CA LYS A 123 -14.31 0.21 -4.04
C LYS A 123 -12.88 -0.26 -3.77
N GLN A 124 -12.66 -0.98 -2.68
CA GLN A 124 -11.35 -1.50 -2.33
C GLN A 124 -10.89 -2.57 -3.33
N LYS A 125 -11.79 -3.47 -3.74
CA LYS A 125 -11.52 -4.43 -4.81
C LYS A 125 -11.26 -3.73 -6.15
N ALA A 126 -12.05 -2.71 -6.50
CA ALA A 126 -11.82 -1.90 -7.70
C ALA A 126 -10.43 -1.22 -7.66
N LEU A 127 -10.03 -0.68 -6.50
CA LEU A 127 -8.73 -0.09 -6.29
C LEU A 127 -7.59 -1.07 -6.58
N LEU A 128 -7.71 -2.28 -6.05
CA LEU A 128 -6.74 -3.35 -6.26
C LEU A 128 -6.67 -3.78 -7.73
N SER A 129 -7.84 -3.87 -8.41
CA SER A 129 -7.89 -4.15 -9.85
C SER A 129 -7.14 -3.09 -10.67
N VAL A 130 -7.29 -1.82 -10.31
CA VAL A 130 -6.59 -0.69 -10.97
C VAL A 130 -5.08 -0.76 -10.70
N ALA A 131 -4.66 -1.08 -9.46
CA ALA A 131 -3.26 -1.26 -9.12
C ALA A 131 -2.60 -2.39 -9.94
N ILE A 132 -3.28 -3.53 -10.07
CA ILE A 132 -2.78 -4.66 -10.86
C ILE A 132 -2.73 -4.29 -12.34
N ALA A 133 -3.74 -3.60 -12.87
CA ALA A 133 -3.79 -3.16 -14.27
C ALA A 133 -2.65 -2.21 -14.64
N SER A 134 -2.08 -1.47 -13.69
CA SER A 134 -0.89 -0.65 -13.93
C SER A 134 0.34 -1.45 -14.34
N GLY A 135 0.41 -2.73 -13.97
CA GLY A 135 1.58 -3.58 -14.21
C GLY A 135 2.80 -3.26 -13.33
N ALA A 136 2.71 -2.27 -12.44
CA ALA A 136 3.81 -1.89 -11.57
C ALA A 136 4.35 -3.09 -10.78
N SER A 137 5.68 -3.16 -10.61
CA SER A 137 6.34 -4.22 -9.83
C SER A 137 6.28 -3.97 -8.34
N PHE A 138 6.16 -2.69 -7.93
CA PHE A 138 6.09 -2.26 -6.55
C PHE A 138 4.76 -1.55 -6.27
N LEU A 139 3.97 -2.14 -5.38
CA LEU A 139 2.63 -1.67 -5.03
C LEU A 139 2.63 -1.15 -3.59
N ILE A 140 2.15 0.07 -3.39
CA ILE A 140 2.03 0.69 -2.07
C ILE A 140 0.55 0.97 -1.77
N PHE A 141 0.07 0.47 -0.63
CA PHE A 141 -1.29 0.67 -0.17
C PHE A 141 -1.31 1.22 1.25
N ASP A 142 -2.00 2.34 1.45
CA ASP A 142 -2.19 2.93 2.78
C ASP A 142 -3.48 2.40 3.41
N GLU A 143 -3.35 1.64 4.51
CA GLU A 143 -4.45 1.03 5.27
C GLU A 143 -5.45 0.23 4.40
N PRO A 144 -5.01 -0.71 3.53
CA PRO A 144 -5.87 -1.33 2.52
C PRO A 144 -6.99 -2.20 3.09
N LEU A 145 -6.87 -2.68 4.33
CA LEU A 145 -7.83 -3.57 4.99
C LEU A 145 -8.74 -2.82 5.98
N ASN A 146 -8.50 -1.52 6.19
CA ASN A 146 -9.24 -0.75 7.17
C ASN A 146 -10.71 -0.56 6.80
N GLY A 147 -11.60 -0.79 7.77
CA GLY A 147 -13.05 -0.60 7.60
C GLY A 147 -13.74 -1.64 6.73
N LEU A 148 -13.11 -2.77 6.46
CA LEU A 148 -13.70 -3.90 5.77
C LEU A 148 -14.25 -4.93 6.75
N ASP A 149 -15.28 -5.67 6.32
CA ASP A 149 -15.74 -6.86 7.01
C ASP A 149 -14.76 -8.02 6.87
N ILE A 150 -14.91 -9.04 7.70
CA ILE A 150 -14.00 -10.18 7.78
C ILE A 150 -13.87 -10.89 6.43
N GLU A 151 -14.97 -11.08 5.69
CA GLU A 151 -14.97 -11.77 4.40
C GLU A 151 -14.13 -11.01 3.37
N ASN A 152 -14.28 -9.69 3.30
CA ASN A 152 -13.49 -8.85 2.39
C ASN A 152 -12.01 -8.78 2.79
N VAL A 153 -11.69 -8.78 4.10
CA VAL A 153 -10.30 -8.85 4.60
C VAL A 153 -9.63 -10.15 4.16
N GLU A 154 -10.27 -11.30 4.38
CA GLU A 154 -9.76 -12.61 3.98
C GLU A 154 -9.55 -12.70 2.46
N TYR A 155 -10.53 -12.20 1.70
CA TYR A 155 -10.45 -12.17 0.24
C TYR A 155 -9.26 -11.32 -0.26
N LEU A 156 -9.12 -10.09 0.23
CA LEU A 156 -8.01 -9.22 -0.17
C LEU A 156 -6.65 -9.77 0.27
N THR A 157 -6.59 -10.39 1.45
CA THR A 157 -5.39 -11.09 1.91
C THR A 157 -4.95 -12.16 0.92
N THR A 158 -5.90 -12.98 0.43
CA THR A 158 -5.62 -13.99 -0.61
C THR A 158 -5.10 -13.36 -1.90
N VAL A 159 -5.69 -12.25 -2.33
CA VAL A 159 -5.21 -11.54 -3.53
C VAL A 159 -3.79 -10.98 -3.32
N PHE A 160 -3.47 -10.40 -2.16
CA PHE A 160 -2.11 -9.93 -1.85
C PHE A 160 -1.08 -11.07 -1.88
N LEU A 161 -1.42 -12.24 -1.32
CA LEU A 161 -0.55 -13.42 -1.37
C LEU A 161 -0.33 -13.89 -2.81
N THR A 162 -1.39 -13.93 -3.64
CA THR A 162 -1.27 -14.26 -5.06
C THR A 162 -0.37 -13.26 -5.81
N LEU A 163 -0.48 -11.96 -5.52
CA LEU A 163 0.41 -10.95 -6.12
C LEU A 163 1.86 -11.14 -5.72
N LYS A 164 2.12 -11.50 -4.46
CA LYS A 164 3.46 -11.87 -3.98
C LYS A 164 4.00 -13.08 -4.75
N GLU A 165 3.20 -14.15 -4.91
CA GLU A 165 3.58 -15.33 -5.68
C GLU A 165 3.88 -15.01 -7.15
N GLN A 166 3.23 -13.99 -7.71
CA GLN A 166 3.53 -13.45 -9.03
C GLN A 166 4.78 -12.53 -9.08
N GLY A 167 5.52 -12.42 -7.97
CA GLY A 167 6.74 -11.64 -7.86
C GLY A 167 6.53 -10.14 -7.63
N LYS A 168 5.31 -9.69 -7.33
CA LYS A 168 5.07 -8.29 -6.95
C LYS A 168 5.62 -8.01 -5.55
N THR A 169 6.20 -6.84 -5.36
CA THR A 169 6.60 -6.34 -4.05
C THR A 169 5.51 -5.44 -3.50
N LEU A 170 5.06 -5.69 -2.26
CA LEU A 170 4.01 -4.92 -1.63
C LEU A 170 4.53 -4.22 -0.38
N LEU A 171 4.18 -2.94 -0.26
CA LEU A 171 4.38 -2.16 0.96
C LEU A 171 3.03 -1.68 1.46
N LEU A 172 2.64 -2.15 2.63
CA LEU A 172 1.34 -1.87 3.23
C LEU A 172 1.53 -1.00 4.47
N SER A 173 0.55 -0.22 4.84
CA SER A 173 0.42 0.29 6.20
C SER A 173 -0.76 -0.35 6.91
N SER A 174 -0.68 -0.47 8.21
CA SER A 174 -1.80 -0.89 9.05
C SER A 174 -1.63 -0.41 10.49
N HIS A 175 -2.72 -0.37 11.21
CA HIS A 175 -2.75 -0.29 12.67
C HIS A 175 -3.34 -1.56 13.30
N ASN A 176 -3.80 -2.53 12.50
CA ASN A 176 -4.30 -3.83 12.94
C ASN A 176 -3.19 -4.89 12.87
N ILE A 177 -2.55 -5.12 14.01
CA ILE A 177 -1.42 -6.05 14.13
C ILE A 177 -1.79 -7.52 13.92
N PHE A 178 -3.05 -7.91 14.19
CA PHE A 178 -3.49 -9.30 14.04
C PHE A 178 -3.56 -9.72 12.56
N GLU A 179 -4.11 -8.87 11.69
CA GLU A 179 -4.23 -9.16 10.26
C GLU A 179 -2.87 -9.21 9.58
N ILE A 180 -2.00 -8.24 9.91
CA ILE A 180 -0.70 -8.14 9.28
C ILE A 180 0.30 -9.21 9.69
N SER A 181 0.22 -9.72 10.93
CA SER A 181 1.10 -10.81 11.39
C SER A 181 0.93 -12.10 10.57
N LYS A 182 -0.24 -12.28 9.94
CA LYS A 182 -0.54 -13.44 9.08
C LYS A 182 -0.20 -13.22 7.61
N LEU A 183 -0.06 -11.95 7.19
CA LEU A 183 0.09 -11.57 5.80
C LEU A 183 1.52 -11.23 5.42
N CYS A 184 2.27 -10.61 6.33
CA CYS A 184 3.51 -9.94 5.99
C CYS A 184 4.75 -10.82 6.21
N ASP A 185 5.75 -10.64 5.35
CA ASP A 185 7.08 -11.25 5.48
C ASP A 185 8.04 -10.41 6.32
N ALA A 186 7.73 -9.11 6.47
CA ALA A 186 8.48 -8.19 7.32
C ALA A 186 7.54 -7.11 7.88
N ILE A 187 7.75 -6.74 9.13
CA ILE A 187 6.97 -5.71 9.81
C ILE A 187 7.94 -4.69 10.43
N TYR A 188 7.62 -3.42 10.27
CA TYR A 188 8.35 -2.32 10.88
C TYR A 188 7.41 -1.40 11.64
N PHE A 189 7.79 -0.98 12.83
CA PHE A 189 7.15 0.11 13.55
C PHE A 189 7.70 1.45 13.08
N LEU A 190 6.81 2.41 12.81
CA LEU A 190 7.20 3.81 12.57
C LEU A 190 7.02 4.61 13.84
N ASP A 191 8.11 4.99 14.47
CA ASP A 191 8.12 5.77 15.70
C ASP A 191 9.05 6.97 15.58
N SER A 192 8.54 8.16 15.84
CA SER A 192 9.32 9.42 15.85
C SER A 192 10.17 9.64 14.58
N GLY A 193 9.63 9.17 13.43
CA GLY A 193 10.28 9.30 12.13
C GLY A 193 11.35 8.24 11.83
N ILE A 194 11.46 7.20 12.65
CA ILE A 194 12.43 6.09 12.52
C ILE A 194 11.66 4.78 12.35
N LEU A 195 12.18 3.88 11.52
CA LEU A 195 11.67 2.51 11.39
C LEU A 195 12.45 1.55 12.28
N LYS A 196 11.70 0.72 13.02
CA LYS A 196 12.24 -0.36 13.86
C LYS A 196 11.67 -1.67 13.37
N SER A 197 12.51 -2.68 13.12
CA SER A 197 12.04 -4.02 12.79
C SER A 197 11.23 -4.60 13.95
N ALA A 198 10.15 -5.29 13.64
CA ALA A 198 9.24 -5.91 14.59
C ALA A 198 9.14 -7.42 14.36
N SER A 199 8.69 -8.15 15.38
CA SER A 199 8.45 -9.59 15.29
C SER A 199 7.33 -9.93 14.30
N LEU A 200 7.40 -11.12 13.72
CA LEU A 200 6.30 -11.72 12.94
C LEU A 200 5.38 -12.58 13.83
N ASP A 201 5.85 -13.00 15.01
CA ASP A 201 4.99 -13.67 15.99
C ASP A 201 3.97 -12.69 16.56
N TYR A 202 2.70 -13.04 16.50
CA TYR A 202 1.62 -12.13 16.90
C TYR A 202 1.69 -11.70 18.37
N LEU A 203 2.03 -12.60 19.28
CA LEU A 203 2.06 -12.27 20.71
C LEU A 203 3.20 -11.31 21.01
N GLN A 204 4.39 -11.60 20.48
CA GLN A 204 5.55 -10.73 20.61
C GLN A 204 5.33 -9.38 19.91
N LEU A 205 4.79 -9.38 18.70
CA LEU A 205 4.44 -8.15 17.96
C LEU A 205 3.48 -7.25 18.77
N LYS A 206 2.51 -7.89 19.44
CA LYS A 206 1.55 -7.18 20.30
C LYS A 206 2.22 -6.56 21.52
N GLU A 207 3.12 -7.27 22.18
CA GLU A 207 3.89 -6.75 23.32
C GLU A 207 4.76 -5.57 22.88
N GLU A 208 5.56 -5.72 21.82
CA GLU A 208 6.41 -4.67 21.25
C GLU A 208 5.58 -3.42 20.86
N TYR A 209 4.37 -3.61 20.27
CA TYR A 209 3.49 -2.51 19.94
C TYR A 209 3.02 -1.73 21.17
N TYR A 210 2.62 -2.43 22.23
CA TYR A 210 2.18 -1.77 23.47
C TYR A 210 3.31 -1.08 24.20
N GLU A 211 4.48 -1.68 24.27
CA GLU A 211 5.67 -1.05 24.85
C GLU A 211 6.04 0.26 24.13
N LEU A 212 5.95 0.24 22.80
CA LEU A 212 6.35 1.40 21.99
C LEU A 212 5.34 2.54 22.02
N TYR A 213 4.02 2.23 22.03
CA TYR A 213 2.97 3.24 21.81
C TYR A 213 2.04 3.48 23.00
N ALA A 214 1.82 2.51 23.92
CA ALA A 214 0.85 2.67 25.00
C ALA A 214 1.30 3.71 26.04
N THR A 215 2.60 3.91 26.22
CA THR A 215 3.17 4.91 27.13
C THR A 215 3.03 6.35 26.59
N LYS A 216 2.87 6.53 25.28
CA LYS A 216 2.79 7.84 24.60
C LYS A 216 1.37 8.41 24.52
N GLY A 217 0.33 7.61 24.76
CA GLY A 217 -1.08 8.04 24.73
C GLY A 217 -1.62 8.58 26.06
N ARG A 218 -0.77 8.74 27.08
CA ARG A 218 -1.13 9.24 28.42
C ARG A 218 -0.51 10.61 28.77
N ALA A 219 0.04 11.30 27.79
CA ALA A 219 0.60 12.65 28.00
C ALA A 219 -0.23 13.70 27.26
#